data_08293b330b671d08870c87d839e6decf
#
_entry.id   08293b330b671d08870c87d839e6decf
#
_cell.length_a   1.000
_cell.length_b   1.000
_cell.length_c   1.000
_cell.angle_alpha   90.00
_cell.angle_beta   90.00
_cell.angle_gamma   90.00
#
_symmetry.space_group_name_H-M   'P 1'
#
loop_
_entity.id
_entity.type
_entity.pdbx_description
1 polymer ?
#
loop_
_entity_poly.entity_id
_entity_poly.type
_entity_poly.pdbx_seq_one_letter_code
_entity_poly.pdbx_strand_id
1 'polypeptide(L)'
;ELAPCMTASTIDGAIVQDEKTGAVLFTPLTAQLDGQAVREACPYDIPRVDPQTKQIHKCDFCNDRVHQGMLPACVLSCPTGCMNFGEREDMENLAEQRLAEVKERFPNAVLGDNGIVHVIYLYAEDPNLYHKFAVFAQNDANPMTRRQLFAKLRRPVA
;
A
#
# COMPACT_ATOMS: atom_id res chain seq x y z
N GLU A 1 1.52 1.11 12.74
CA GLU A 1 2.30 2.35 12.46
C GLU A 1 1.55 3.23 11.46
N LEU A 2 1.71 4.55 11.60
CA LEU A 2 1.08 5.49 10.68
C LEU A 2 1.71 5.39 9.28
N ALA A 3 0.88 5.40 8.25
CA ALA A 3 1.37 5.43 6.87
C ALA A 3 2.23 6.67 6.60
N PRO A 4 3.32 6.60 5.81
CA PRO A 4 4.23 7.73 5.58
C PRO A 4 3.53 8.99 5.05
N CYS A 5 2.49 8.86 4.23
CA CYS A 5 1.68 9.99 3.77
C CYS A 5 0.92 10.70 4.90
N MET A 6 0.55 9.98 5.97
CA MET A 6 -0.08 10.60 7.15
C MET A 6 0.93 11.45 7.92
N THR A 7 2.19 10.99 8.02
CA THR A 7 3.25 11.78 8.67
C THR A 7 3.65 13.01 7.86
N ALA A 8 3.44 13.01 6.56
CA ALA A 8 3.66 14.16 5.68
C ALA A 8 2.48 15.15 5.69
N SER A 9 1.34 14.80 6.27
CA SER A 9 0.18 15.70 6.39
C SER A 9 0.46 16.77 7.45
N THR A 10 0.33 18.03 7.05
CA THR A 10 0.44 19.19 7.93
C THR A 10 -0.91 19.67 8.48
N ILE A 11 -2.00 19.03 8.04
CA ILE A 11 -3.38 19.39 8.40
C ILE A 11 -4.01 18.18 9.07
N ASP A 12 -4.50 18.37 10.28
CA ASP A 12 -5.22 17.34 11.02
C ASP A 12 -6.51 16.95 10.30
N GLY A 13 -6.82 15.65 10.25
CA GLY A 13 -7.98 15.13 9.56
C GLY A 13 -7.92 15.14 8.03
N ALA A 14 -6.84 15.65 7.39
CA ALA A 14 -6.71 15.60 5.93
C ALA A 14 -6.42 14.18 5.42
N ILE A 15 -5.60 13.44 6.15
CA ILE A 15 -5.31 12.02 5.87
C ILE A 15 -5.57 11.26 7.17
N VAL A 16 -6.51 10.32 7.12
CA VAL A 16 -6.93 9.54 8.30
C VAL A 16 -6.81 8.04 8.00
N GLN A 17 -6.69 7.25 9.05
CA GLN A 17 -6.73 5.79 8.93
C GLN A 17 -8.02 5.27 9.56
N ASP A 18 -8.75 4.45 8.82
CA ASP A 18 -9.93 3.78 9.33
C ASP A 18 -9.52 2.68 10.31
N GLU A 19 -10.08 2.70 11.51
CA GLU A 19 -9.68 1.76 12.59
C GLU A 19 -10.08 0.32 12.30
N LYS A 20 -11.20 0.12 11.60
CA LYS A 20 -11.73 -1.22 11.33
C LYS A 20 -11.03 -1.91 10.16
N THR A 21 -10.80 -1.16 9.09
CA THR A 21 -10.26 -1.71 7.84
C THR A 21 -8.76 -1.47 7.68
N GLY A 22 -8.19 -0.55 8.46
CA GLY A 22 -6.82 -0.08 8.28
C GLY A 22 -6.62 0.77 7.02
N ALA A 23 -7.68 1.06 6.26
CA ALA A 23 -7.60 1.86 5.04
C ALA A 23 -7.17 3.30 5.35
N VAL A 24 -6.19 3.80 4.62
CA VAL A 24 -5.79 5.21 4.70
C VAL A 24 -6.68 6.01 3.75
N LEU A 25 -7.42 6.95 4.30
CA LEU A 25 -8.43 7.74 3.60
C LEU A 25 -7.95 9.17 3.42
N PHE A 26 -8.17 9.71 2.23
CA PHE A 26 -7.85 11.09 1.88
C PHE A 26 -9.12 11.89 1.82
N THR A 27 -9.27 12.86 2.75
CA THR A 27 -10.46 13.71 2.84
C THR A 27 -10.36 14.90 1.87
N PRO A 28 -11.45 15.67 1.65
CA PRO A 28 -11.38 16.89 0.84
C PRO A 28 -10.37 17.92 1.34
N LEU A 29 -9.96 17.88 2.61
CA LEU A 29 -8.93 18.76 3.17
C LEU A 29 -7.57 18.56 2.53
N THR A 30 -7.33 17.42 1.85
CA THR A 30 -6.08 17.18 1.11
C THR A 30 -5.81 18.20 0.02
N ALA A 31 -6.82 18.91 -0.49
CA ALA A 31 -6.67 20.01 -1.44
C ALA A 31 -5.83 21.19 -0.89
N GLN A 32 -5.69 21.28 0.44
CA GLN A 32 -4.90 22.31 1.12
C GLN A 32 -3.47 21.87 1.45
N LEU A 33 -3.13 20.60 1.19
CA LEU A 33 -1.79 20.06 1.41
C LEU A 33 -0.87 20.32 0.22
N ASP A 34 0.44 20.29 0.46
CA ASP A 34 1.40 20.14 -0.62
C ASP A 34 1.31 18.71 -1.17
N GLY A 35 0.61 18.55 -2.29
CA GLY A 35 0.40 17.26 -2.93
C GLY A 35 1.67 16.59 -3.40
N GLN A 36 2.71 17.37 -3.74
CA GLN A 36 4.02 16.83 -4.12
C GLN A 36 4.72 16.22 -2.90
N ALA A 37 4.72 16.90 -1.76
CA ALA A 37 5.30 16.37 -0.52
C ALA A 37 4.60 15.08 -0.05
N VAL A 38 3.26 15.01 -0.15
CA VAL A 38 2.49 13.80 0.17
C VAL A 38 2.82 12.64 -0.78
N ARG A 39 3.00 12.94 -2.07
CA ARG A 39 3.39 11.95 -3.09
C ARG A 39 4.80 11.41 -2.86
N GLU A 40 5.76 12.30 -2.58
CA GLU A 40 7.17 11.94 -2.33
C GLU A 40 7.35 11.13 -1.03
N ALA A 41 6.48 11.36 -0.04
CA ALA A 41 6.46 10.56 1.18
C ALA A 41 6.01 9.12 0.94
N CYS A 42 5.31 8.83 -0.16
CA CYS A 42 4.83 7.49 -0.47
C CYS A 42 5.94 6.67 -1.16
N PRO A 43 6.42 5.59 -0.54
CA PRO A 43 7.47 4.76 -1.15
C PRO A 43 7.04 4.08 -2.45
N TYR A 44 5.72 3.96 -2.67
CA TYR A 44 5.12 3.33 -3.85
C TYR A 44 4.70 4.34 -4.93
N ASP A 45 4.92 5.64 -4.72
CA ASP A 45 4.48 6.71 -5.65
C ASP A 45 2.98 6.62 -5.99
N ILE A 46 2.12 6.32 -5.01
CA ILE A 46 0.69 6.08 -5.26
C ILE A 46 -0.15 7.36 -5.29
N PRO A 47 -0.02 8.35 -4.38
CA PRO A 47 -0.90 9.53 -4.36
C PRO A 47 -0.85 10.31 -5.68
N ARG A 48 -2.01 10.76 -6.16
CA ARG A 48 -2.15 11.57 -7.37
C ARG A 48 -2.94 12.82 -7.05
N VAL A 49 -2.45 13.96 -7.54
CA VAL A 49 -3.08 15.27 -7.37
C VAL A 49 -3.98 15.56 -8.57
N ASP A 50 -5.23 15.86 -8.32
CA ASP A 50 -6.12 16.39 -9.33
C ASP A 50 -5.67 17.81 -9.73
N PRO A 51 -5.39 18.07 -11.01
CA PRO A 51 -4.87 19.37 -11.44
C PRO A 51 -5.85 20.52 -11.30
N GLN A 52 -7.16 20.24 -11.27
CA GLN A 52 -8.22 21.24 -11.19
C GLN A 52 -8.59 21.54 -9.73
N THR A 53 -8.92 20.49 -8.96
CA THR A 53 -9.38 20.64 -7.57
C THR A 53 -8.25 20.68 -6.56
N LYS A 54 -7.02 20.29 -6.95
CA LYS A 54 -5.85 20.10 -6.10
C LYS A 54 -6.02 18.98 -5.05
N GLN A 55 -7.16 18.33 -5.04
CA GLN A 55 -7.39 17.20 -4.14
C GLN A 55 -6.46 16.03 -4.47
N ILE A 56 -5.99 15.36 -3.43
CA ILE A 56 -5.11 14.20 -3.57
C ILE A 56 -5.98 12.94 -3.52
N HIS A 57 -5.75 12.03 -4.45
CA HIS A 57 -6.50 10.78 -4.58
C HIS A 57 -5.58 9.56 -4.55
N LYS A 58 -6.08 8.48 -4.00
CA LYS A 58 -5.54 7.12 -4.09
C LYS A 58 -6.66 6.10 -3.86
N CYS A 59 -6.36 4.82 -4.02
CA CYS A 59 -7.27 3.75 -3.64
C CYS A 59 -7.59 3.83 -2.13
N ASP A 60 -8.86 3.83 -1.79
CA ASP A 60 -9.41 3.84 -0.42
C ASP A 60 -9.90 2.46 0.04
N PHE A 61 -9.60 1.41 -0.73
CA PHE A 61 -10.12 0.04 -0.58
C PHE A 61 -11.65 -0.08 -0.67
N CYS A 62 -12.31 0.91 -1.30
CA CYS A 62 -13.78 1.01 -1.31
C CYS A 62 -14.35 0.95 0.13
N ASN A 63 -13.77 1.72 1.04
CA ASN A 63 -14.02 1.65 2.48
C ASN A 63 -15.50 1.72 2.85
N ASP A 64 -16.26 2.56 2.13
CA ASP A 64 -17.72 2.68 2.26
C ASP A 64 -18.45 1.36 1.97
N ARG A 65 -18.02 0.64 0.93
CA ARG A 65 -18.58 -0.66 0.55
C ARG A 65 -18.22 -1.74 1.56
N VAL A 66 -16.95 -1.77 1.98
CA VAL A 66 -16.44 -2.75 2.96
C VAL A 66 -17.15 -2.62 4.30
N HIS A 67 -17.41 -1.40 4.76
CA HIS A 67 -18.20 -1.16 5.97
C HIS A 67 -19.64 -1.69 5.89
N GLN A 68 -20.18 -1.80 4.68
CA GLN A 68 -21.50 -2.37 4.41
C GLN A 68 -21.46 -3.89 4.12
N GLY A 69 -20.30 -4.53 4.30
CA GLY A 69 -20.12 -5.97 4.03
C GLY A 69 -20.06 -6.31 2.53
N MET A 70 -19.87 -5.32 1.66
CA MET A 70 -19.75 -5.52 0.23
C MET A 70 -18.28 -5.66 -0.20
N LEU A 71 -18.03 -6.44 -1.25
CA LEU A 71 -16.71 -6.53 -1.85
C LEU A 71 -16.28 -5.20 -2.51
N PRO A 72 -14.98 -4.88 -2.51
CA PRO A 72 -14.44 -3.79 -3.32
C PRO A 72 -14.83 -3.94 -4.79
N ALA A 73 -15.06 -2.82 -5.47
CA ALA A 73 -15.55 -2.82 -6.84
C ALA A 73 -14.61 -3.55 -7.83
N CYS A 74 -13.29 -3.39 -7.65
CA CYS A 74 -12.29 -4.07 -8.48
C CYS A 74 -12.32 -5.60 -8.33
N VAL A 75 -12.56 -6.09 -7.11
CA VAL A 75 -12.69 -7.53 -6.83
C VAL A 75 -13.97 -8.08 -7.48
N LEU A 76 -15.09 -7.37 -7.27
CA LEU A 76 -16.38 -7.78 -7.82
C LEU A 76 -16.39 -7.84 -9.35
N SER A 77 -15.67 -6.92 -10.00
CA SER A 77 -15.63 -6.81 -11.46
C SER A 77 -14.50 -7.60 -12.12
N CYS A 78 -13.68 -8.31 -11.36
CA CYS A 78 -12.53 -9.05 -11.91
C CYS A 78 -12.98 -10.37 -12.56
N PRO A 79 -12.98 -10.50 -13.91
CA PRO A 79 -13.49 -11.70 -14.57
C PRO A 79 -12.54 -12.90 -14.43
N THR A 80 -11.27 -12.66 -14.15
CA THR A 80 -10.25 -13.71 -14.04
C THR A 80 -10.07 -14.22 -12.60
N GLY A 81 -10.70 -13.56 -11.60
CA GLY A 81 -10.54 -13.91 -10.19
C GLY A 81 -9.13 -13.67 -9.63
N CYS A 82 -8.31 -12.86 -10.32
CA CYS A 82 -6.97 -12.52 -9.82
C CYS A 82 -7.00 -11.50 -8.67
N MET A 83 -8.08 -10.71 -8.56
CA MET A 83 -8.30 -9.77 -7.46
C MET A 83 -9.09 -10.49 -6.36
N ASN A 84 -8.54 -10.50 -5.15
CA ASN A 84 -9.18 -11.12 -4.00
C ASN A 84 -9.21 -10.12 -2.84
N PHE A 85 -10.12 -10.30 -1.91
CA PHE A 85 -10.29 -9.45 -0.73
C PHE A 85 -10.89 -10.28 0.40
N GLY A 86 -10.38 -10.14 1.60
CA GLY A 86 -10.84 -10.83 2.80
C GLY A 86 -9.98 -10.46 4.01
N GLU A 87 -10.16 -11.20 5.08
CA GLU A 87 -9.34 -11.09 6.27
C GLU A 87 -7.87 -11.39 5.93
N ARG A 88 -6.96 -10.73 6.63
CA ARG A 88 -5.54 -10.78 6.31
C ARG A 88 -4.98 -12.19 6.30
N GLU A 89 -5.27 -12.97 7.31
CA GLU A 89 -4.80 -14.36 7.44
C GLU A 89 -5.25 -15.23 6.27
N ASP A 90 -6.53 -15.09 5.87
CA ASP A 90 -7.08 -15.81 4.72
C ASP A 90 -6.39 -15.43 3.42
N MET A 91 -6.09 -14.13 3.24
CA MET A 91 -5.42 -13.64 2.03
C MET A 91 -3.94 -14.02 1.99
N GLU A 92 -3.26 -14.06 3.11
CA GLU A 92 -1.88 -14.57 3.21
C GLU A 92 -1.81 -16.06 2.86
N ASN A 93 -2.71 -16.87 3.43
CA ASN A 93 -2.81 -18.30 3.12
C ASN A 93 -3.12 -18.53 1.63
N LEU A 94 -4.07 -17.77 1.07
CA LEU A 94 -4.39 -17.86 -0.36
C LEU A 94 -3.21 -17.47 -1.24
N ALA A 95 -2.47 -16.45 -0.87
CA ALA A 95 -1.30 -15.99 -1.61
C ALA A 95 -0.19 -17.05 -1.63
N GLU A 96 0.07 -17.71 -0.49
CA GLU A 96 1.04 -18.80 -0.39
C GLU A 96 0.64 -20.02 -1.23
N GLN A 97 -0.63 -20.42 -1.17
CA GLN A 97 -1.15 -21.51 -1.99
C GLN A 97 -0.96 -21.22 -3.49
N ARG A 98 -1.37 -20.02 -3.93
CA ARG A 98 -1.20 -19.60 -5.33
C ARG A 98 0.25 -19.47 -5.74
N LEU A 99 1.14 -19.03 -4.84
CA LEU A 99 2.56 -18.97 -5.12
C LEU A 99 3.11 -20.38 -5.40
N ALA A 100 2.73 -21.38 -4.61
CA ALA A 100 3.15 -22.76 -4.81
C ALA A 100 2.70 -23.29 -6.18
N GLU A 101 1.44 -23.06 -6.55
CA GLU A 101 0.89 -23.45 -7.87
C GLU A 101 1.61 -22.72 -9.03
N VAL A 102 1.82 -21.41 -8.90
CA VAL A 102 2.45 -20.60 -9.95
C VAL A 102 3.92 -20.98 -10.15
N LYS A 103 4.62 -21.36 -9.08
CA LYS A 103 6.04 -21.79 -9.15
C LYS A 103 6.27 -23.05 -10.01
N GLU A 104 5.26 -23.88 -10.18
CA GLU A 104 5.36 -25.04 -11.10
C GLU A 104 5.63 -24.60 -12.54
N ARG A 105 5.10 -23.45 -12.94
CA ARG A 105 5.24 -22.89 -14.28
C ARG A 105 6.25 -21.74 -14.35
N PHE A 106 6.35 -20.96 -13.28
CA PHE A 106 7.21 -19.78 -13.15
C PHE A 106 8.10 -19.91 -11.91
N PRO A 107 9.26 -20.56 -12.02
CA PRO A 107 10.12 -20.85 -10.86
C PRO A 107 10.58 -19.62 -10.08
N ASN A 108 10.65 -18.46 -10.77
CA ASN A 108 11.05 -17.18 -10.18
C ASN A 108 9.89 -16.41 -9.49
N ALA A 109 8.69 -17.01 -9.46
CA ALA A 109 7.54 -16.34 -8.86
C ALA A 109 7.76 -16.01 -7.38
N VAL A 110 7.33 -14.80 -6.97
CA VAL A 110 7.50 -14.28 -5.62
C VAL A 110 6.28 -13.52 -5.16
N LEU A 111 6.09 -13.44 -3.84
CA LEU A 111 5.14 -12.52 -3.23
C LEU A 111 5.84 -11.20 -2.91
N GLY A 112 5.21 -10.10 -3.28
CA GLY A 112 5.62 -8.76 -2.90
C GLY A 112 4.72 -8.18 -1.81
N ASP A 113 5.30 -7.31 -0.99
CA ASP A 113 4.63 -6.55 0.08
C ASP A 113 4.01 -7.40 1.20
N ASN A 114 4.38 -8.66 1.28
CA ASN A 114 3.89 -9.57 2.30
C ASN A 114 4.31 -9.11 3.71
N GLY A 115 3.33 -8.86 4.56
CA GLY A 115 3.55 -8.49 5.96
C GLY A 115 3.73 -6.99 6.25
N ILE A 116 3.87 -6.12 5.24
CA ILE A 116 4.14 -4.69 5.41
C ILE A 116 2.91 -3.83 5.12
N VAL A 117 2.22 -4.10 4.04
CA VAL A 117 1.06 -3.33 3.56
C VAL A 117 -0.18 -4.22 3.41
N HIS A 118 -1.34 -3.58 3.18
CA HIS A 118 -2.62 -4.26 3.02
C HIS A 118 -2.85 -4.84 1.62
N VAL A 119 -1.85 -4.83 0.74
CA VAL A 119 -1.92 -5.41 -0.60
C VAL A 119 -0.78 -6.39 -0.77
N ILE A 120 -1.11 -7.62 -1.17
CA ILE A 120 -0.14 -8.66 -1.48
C ILE A 120 -0.15 -8.85 -3.00
N TYR A 121 1.02 -8.77 -3.62
CA TYR A 121 1.19 -9.02 -5.04
C TYR A 121 1.85 -10.37 -5.27
N LEU A 122 1.30 -11.16 -6.19
CA LEU A 122 1.95 -12.35 -6.71
C LEU A 122 2.54 -12.01 -8.08
N TYR A 123 3.86 -11.98 -8.15
CA TYR A 123 4.62 -11.75 -9.37
C TYR A 123 5.10 -13.08 -9.95
N ALA A 124 4.89 -13.32 -11.25
CA ALA A 124 5.37 -14.50 -11.94
C ALA A 124 6.86 -14.43 -12.24
N GLU A 125 7.42 -13.21 -12.36
CA GLU A 125 8.82 -12.94 -12.64
C GLU A 125 9.33 -11.83 -11.71
N ASP A 126 10.58 -11.41 -11.87
CA ASP A 126 11.19 -10.33 -11.08
C ASP A 126 10.30 -9.08 -11.05
N PRO A 127 9.91 -8.60 -9.88
CA PRO A 127 9.07 -7.39 -9.70
C PRO A 127 9.59 -6.17 -10.46
N ASN A 128 10.89 -6.03 -10.64
CA ASN A 128 11.51 -4.95 -11.42
C ASN A 128 11.00 -4.88 -12.87
N LEU A 129 10.55 -6.00 -13.44
CA LEU A 129 10.01 -6.08 -14.79
C LEU A 129 8.61 -5.44 -14.88
N TYR A 130 7.90 -5.35 -13.77
CA TYR A 130 6.54 -4.81 -13.71
C TYR A 130 6.52 -3.31 -13.40
N HIS A 131 7.21 -2.90 -12.35
CA HIS A 131 7.24 -1.48 -11.95
C HIS A 131 8.46 -1.16 -11.08
N LYS A 132 9.07 0.00 -11.32
CA LYS A 132 10.28 0.46 -10.60
C LYS A 132 10.11 0.54 -9.07
N PHE A 133 8.89 0.74 -8.58
CA PHE A 133 8.56 0.78 -7.15
C PHE A 133 8.10 -0.58 -6.60
N ALA A 134 7.94 -1.61 -7.43
CA ALA A 134 7.58 -2.95 -6.99
C ALA A 134 8.71 -3.64 -6.19
N VAL A 135 9.93 -3.18 -6.36
CA VAL A 135 11.14 -3.73 -5.69
C VAL A 135 11.28 -3.27 -4.25
N PHE A 136 10.59 -2.20 -3.86
CA PHE A 136 10.77 -1.57 -2.56
C PHE A 136 10.49 -2.52 -1.39
N ALA A 137 9.58 -3.45 -1.56
CA ALA A 137 9.20 -4.42 -0.53
C ALA A 137 10.11 -5.66 -0.45
N GLN A 138 10.86 -5.96 -1.52
CA GLN A 138 11.71 -7.17 -1.57
C GLN A 138 13.12 -6.96 -1.02
N ASN A 139 13.59 -5.74 -0.97
CA ASN A 139 14.97 -5.43 -0.60
C ASN A 139 15.06 -5.04 0.88
N ASP A 140 14.72 -5.88 1.85
CA ASP A 140 14.92 -5.62 3.30
C ASP A 140 14.86 -4.12 3.75
N ALA A 141 14.58 -3.25 2.81
CA ALA A 141 14.34 -1.84 2.96
C ALA A 141 12.90 -1.64 3.44
N ASN A 142 12.57 -2.32 4.53
CA ASN A 142 11.45 -1.94 5.38
C ASN A 142 11.54 -0.41 5.54
N PRO A 143 10.54 0.38 5.10
CA PRO A 143 10.59 1.82 5.28
C PRO A 143 10.90 2.05 6.75
N MET A 144 12.08 2.65 6.96
CA MET A 144 12.66 2.73 8.28
C MET A 144 11.65 3.39 9.21
N THR A 145 11.15 2.66 10.19
CA THR A 145 10.20 3.21 11.15
C THR A 145 10.81 4.48 11.77
N ARG A 146 9.95 5.42 12.15
CA ARG A 146 10.41 6.65 12.83
C ARG A 146 11.36 6.31 13.99
N ARG A 147 11.08 5.23 14.72
CA ARG A 147 11.91 4.73 15.81
C ARG A 147 13.28 4.26 15.32
N GLN A 148 13.35 3.57 14.21
CA GLN A 148 14.60 3.10 13.59
C GLN A 148 15.40 4.27 13.00
N LEU A 149 14.71 5.26 12.39
CA LEU A 149 15.34 6.49 11.92
C LEU A 149 15.98 7.26 13.07
N PHE A 150 15.25 7.47 14.16
CA PHE A 150 15.81 8.15 15.35
C PHE A 150 16.90 7.34 16.03
N ALA A 151 16.83 6.01 16.01
CA ALA A 151 17.91 5.17 16.53
C ALA A 151 19.20 5.31 15.71
N LYS A 152 19.09 5.44 14.38
CA LYS A 152 20.26 5.72 13.50
C LYS A 152 20.83 7.11 13.72
N LEU A 153 19.98 8.12 13.90
CA LEU A 153 20.42 9.50 14.14
C LEU A 153 21.07 9.70 15.53
N ARG A 154 20.81 8.80 16.46
CA ARG A 154 21.42 8.84 17.82
C ARG A 154 22.76 8.11 17.94
N ARG A 155 23.22 7.43 16.89
CA ARG A 155 24.57 6.84 16.91
C ARG A 155 25.59 7.97 16.72
N PRO A 156 26.51 8.16 17.67
CA PRO A 156 27.59 9.11 17.47
C PRO A 156 28.41 8.68 16.26
N VAL A 157 28.70 9.63 15.39
CA VAL A 157 29.67 9.43 14.30
C VAL A 157 31.04 9.24 14.99
N ALA A 158 31.59 8.02 14.90
CA ALA A 158 32.91 7.70 15.38
C ALA A 158 33.96 8.26 14.43
#